data_cbdb3eb96938114b4b912b7767d1ac89
#
_entry.id   cbdb3eb96938114b4b912b7767d1ac89
#
_cell.length_a   1.000
_cell.length_b   1.000
_cell.length_c   1.000
_cell.angle_alpha   90.00
_cell.angle_beta   90.00
_cell.angle_gamma   90.00
#
_symmetry.space_group_name_H-M   'P 1'
#
loop_
_entity.id
_entity.type
_entity.pdbx_description
1 polymer ?
#
loop_
_entity_poly.entity_id
_entity_poly.type
_entity_poly.pdbx_seq_one_letter_code
_entity_poly.pdbx_strand_id
1 'polypeptide(L)'
;MDPKKSKNSTPRIKVIQKLYNSLMNPEAEIDYPKSQYKKFIKDIVTGTLERSELIEEKVISHLTSDINLAKTDKILKIILFAAIFELMFKQNTPKKVIINEYLIASEFFLEKIQIGYLNAILDKISKELRK
;
A
#
# COMPACT_ATOMS: atom_id res chain seq x y z
N MET A 1 6.04 -19.84 8.21
CA MET A 1 6.28 -18.67 7.33
C MET A 1 7.57 -18.87 6.54
N ASP A 2 7.55 -18.59 5.26
CA ASP A 2 8.73 -18.67 4.41
C ASP A 2 9.72 -17.56 4.81
N PRO A 3 10.92 -17.89 5.30
CA PRO A 3 11.90 -16.88 5.72
C PRO A 3 12.32 -15.96 4.58
N LYS A 4 12.42 -16.48 3.37
CA LYS A 4 12.80 -15.71 2.19
C LYS A 4 11.73 -14.66 1.86
N LYS A 5 10.47 -15.06 1.90
CA LYS A 5 9.33 -14.18 1.66
C LYS A 5 9.26 -13.06 2.71
N SER A 6 9.39 -13.42 3.99
CA SER A 6 9.41 -12.47 5.09
C SER A 6 10.53 -11.45 4.91
N LYS A 7 11.72 -11.93 4.56
CA LYS A 7 12.91 -11.09 4.38
C LYS A 7 12.73 -10.08 3.24
N ASN A 8 12.20 -10.55 2.09
CA ASN A 8 12.07 -9.71 0.90
C ASN A 8 10.96 -8.67 1.02
N SER A 9 9.91 -8.98 1.79
CA SER A 9 8.73 -8.11 1.88
C SER A 9 8.73 -7.22 3.11
N THR A 10 9.73 -7.36 3.98
CA THR A 10 9.74 -6.68 5.28
C THR A 10 9.53 -5.17 5.21
N PRO A 11 10.17 -4.41 4.32
CA PRO A 11 9.95 -2.96 4.30
C PRO A 11 8.48 -2.59 4.07
N ARG A 12 7.81 -3.23 3.13
CA ARG A 12 6.42 -2.91 2.83
C ARG A 12 5.45 -3.48 3.86
N ILE A 13 5.79 -4.60 4.50
CA ILE A 13 5.03 -5.10 5.65
C ILE A 13 5.06 -4.06 6.77
N LYS A 14 6.23 -3.47 7.02
CA LYS A 14 6.36 -2.42 8.03
C LYS A 14 5.54 -1.17 7.65
N VAL A 15 5.55 -0.80 6.38
CA VAL A 15 4.72 0.32 5.89
C VAL A 15 3.25 0.07 6.23
N ILE A 16 2.74 -1.11 5.91
CA ILE A 16 1.35 -1.47 6.16
C ILE A 16 1.04 -1.43 7.65
N GLN A 17 1.91 -2.00 8.48
CA GLN A 17 1.74 -2.00 9.93
C GLN A 17 1.70 -0.59 10.50
N LYS A 18 2.61 0.29 10.05
CA LYS A 18 2.67 1.67 10.54
C LYS A 18 1.42 2.45 10.14
N LEU A 19 0.96 2.27 8.91
CA LEU A 19 -0.26 2.93 8.43
C LEU A 19 -1.48 2.45 9.21
N TYR A 20 -1.58 1.15 9.46
CA TYR A 20 -2.68 0.59 10.23
C TYR A 20 -2.68 1.14 11.65
N ASN A 21 -1.52 1.16 12.30
CA ASN A 21 -1.40 1.69 13.66
C ASN A 21 -1.78 3.17 13.73
N SER A 22 -1.40 3.94 12.71
CA SER A 22 -1.77 5.35 12.63
C SER A 22 -3.27 5.54 12.47
N LEU A 23 -3.92 4.67 11.70
CA LEU A 23 -5.37 4.71 11.53
C LEU A 23 -6.09 4.40 12.83
N MET A 24 -5.61 3.39 13.57
CA MET A 24 -6.22 2.98 14.84
C MET A 24 -5.93 3.92 15.99
N ASN A 25 -4.82 4.64 15.93
CA ASN A 25 -4.41 5.56 16.99
C ASN A 25 -3.81 6.84 16.40
N PRO A 26 -4.65 7.73 15.84
CA PRO A 26 -4.16 8.92 15.11
C PRO A 26 -3.35 9.89 15.96
N GLU A 27 -3.54 9.86 17.28
CA GLU A 27 -2.86 10.77 18.20
C GLU A 27 -1.44 10.33 18.55
N ALA A 28 -1.12 9.06 18.33
CA ALA A 28 0.20 8.53 18.68
C ALA A 28 1.23 8.89 17.60
N GLU A 29 2.45 9.18 18.06
CA GLU A 29 3.57 9.36 17.15
C GLU A 29 3.93 8.03 16.52
N ILE A 30 4.32 8.06 15.25
CA ILE A 30 4.75 6.87 14.55
C ILE A 30 6.23 6.63 14.86
N ASP A 31 6.53 5.46 15.38
CA ASP A 31 7.89 5.05 15.69
C ASP A 31 8.53 4.37 14.49
N TYR A 32 9.75 4.80 14.15
CA TYR A 32 10.52 4.21 13.05
C TYR A 32 11.83 3.65 13.59
N PRO A 33 11.85 2.37 13.97
CA PRO A 33 13.06 1.76 14.49
C PRO A 33 14.22 1.84 13.50
N LYS A 34 15.42 1.98 14.04
CA LYS A 34 16.63 2.08 13.24
C LYS A 34 16.84 0.82 12.41
N SER A 35 16.97 0.98 11.09
CA SER A 35 17.23 -0.11 10.16
C SER A 35 17.69 0.47 8.82
N GLN A 36 18.18 -0.40 7.94
CA GLN A 36 18.59 0.03 6.59
C GLN A 36 17.42 0.54 5.76
N TYR A 37 16.19 0.16 6.13
CA TYR A 37 14.98 0.58 5.40
C TYR A 37 14.21 1.70 6.09
N LYS A 38 14.75 2.26 7.17
CA LYS A 38 14.05 3.29 7.95
C LYS A 38 13.59 4.46 7.08
N LYS A 39 14.48 4.99 6.25
CA LYS A 39 14.16 6.12 5.39
C LYS A 39 13.07 5.77 4.39
N PHE A 40 13.17 4.62 3.75
CA PHE A 40 12.18 4.13 2.80
C PHE A 40 10.79 4.02 3.46
N ILE A 41 10.75 3.34 4.63
CA ILE A 41 9.49 3.13 5.35
C ILE A 41 8.86 4.46 5.73
N LYS A 42 9.66 5.35 6.30
CA LYS A 42 9.19 6.67 6.73
C LYS A 42 8.67 7.50 5.55
N ASP A 43 9.39 7.51 4.44
CA ASP A 43 8.99 8.25 3.25
C ASP A 43 7.63 7.78 2.71
N ILE A 44 7.43 6.46 2.64
CA ILE A 44 6.17 5.91 2.13
C ILE A 44 5.02 6.18 3.11
N VAL A 45 5.23 5.94 4.39
CA VAL A 45 4.17 6.15 5.40
C VAL A 45 3.77 7.62 5.44
N THR A 46 4.76 8.51 5.58
CA THR A 46 4.51 9.94 5.64
C THR A 46 3.84 10.46 4.36
N GLY A 47 4.38 10.05 3.22
CA GLY A 47 3.84 10.48 1.93
C GLY A 47 2.41 10.00 1.69
N THR A 48 2.11 8.75 2.06
CA THR A 48 0.77 8.20 1.93
C THR A 48 -0.23 8.97 2.79
N LEU A 49 0.15 9.27 4.03
CA LEU A 49 -0.72 10.01 4.94
C LEU A 49 -0.93 11.45 4.46
N GLU A 50 0.13 12.13 4.05
CA GLU A 50 0.04 13.52 3.60
C GLU A 50 -0.77 13.67 2.32
N ARG A 51 -0.78 12.65 1.46
CA ARG A 51 -1.44 12.70 0.17
C ARG A 51 -2.67 11.81 0.08
N SER A 52 -3.23 11.44 1.23
CA SER A 52 -4.36 10.52 1.28
C SER A 52 -5.57 11.00 0.49
N GLU A 53 -5.85 12.31 0.52
CA GLU A 53 -6.98 12.86 -0.24
C GLU A 53 -6.76 12.76 -1.75
N LEU A 54 -5.56 13.08 -2.21
CA LEU A 54 -5.21 12.97 -3.63
C LEU A 54 -5.27 11.52 -4.08
N ILE A 55 -4.75 10.61 -3.27
CA ILE A 55 -4.77 9.17 -3.58
C ILE A 55 -6.23 8.69 -3.68
N GLU A 56 -7.06 9.10 -2.72
CA GLU A 56 -8.47 8.72 -2.71
C GLU A 56 -9.17 9.20 -3.97
N GLU A 57 -8.92 10.43 -4.41
CA GLU A 57 -9.48 10.95 -5.66
C GLU A 57 -9.06 10.09 -6.86
N LYS A 58 -7.80 9.67 -6.92
CA LYS A 58 -7.31 8.83 -8.00
C LYS A 58 -7.98 7.46 -7.97
N VAL A 59 -8.14 6.88 -6.79
CA VAL A 59 -8.82 5.59 -6.64
C VAL A 59 -10.25 5.70 -7.12
N ILE A 60 -11.00 6.69 -6.63
CA ILE A 60 -12.41 6.87 -6.97
C ILE A 60 -12.60 7.09 -8.47
N SER A 61 -11.74 7.90 -9.09
CA SER A 61 -11.86 8.22 -10.52
C SER A 61 -11.60 7.02 -11.43
N HIS A 62 -10.93 5.98 -10.92
CA HIS A 62 -10.60 4.80 -11.72
C HIS A 62 -11.36 3.55 -11.29
N LEU A 63 -12.21 3.63 -10.26
CA LEU A 63 -13.00 2.50 -9.82
C LEU A 63 -14.31 2.42 -10.61
N THR A 64 -14.80 1.20 -10.76
CA THR A 64 -16.13 0.96 -11.34
C THR A 64 -17.18 1.15 -10.25
N SER A 65 -18.44 1.31 -10.66
CA SER A 65 -19.55 1.55 -9.73
C SER A 65 -19.79 0.41 -8.75
N ASP A 66 -19.29 -0.78 -9.04
CA ASP A 66 -19.45 -1.96 -8.17
C ASP A 66 -18.38 -2.03 -7.07
N ILE A 67 -17.41 -1.12 -7.08
CA ILE A 67 -16.38 -1.06 -6.04
C ILE A 67 -16.71 0.11 -5.10
N ASN A 68 -16.97 -0.22 -3.84
CA ASN A 68 -17.29 0.79 -2.83
C ASN A 68 -16.18 0.90 -1.81
N LEU A 69 -15.43 2.01 -1.86
CA LEU A 69 -14.28 2.23 -1.00
C LEU A 69 -14.66 2.30 0.48
N ALA A 70 -15.84 2.83 0.79
CA ALA A 70 -16.31 2.93 2.17
C ALA A 70 -16.58 1.56 2.79
N LYS A 71 -16.91 0.56 1.98
CA LYS A 71 -17.18 -0.80 2.44
C LYS A 71 -15.98 -1.72 2.28
N THR A 72 -14.88 -1.21 1.74
CA THR A 72 -13.67 -1.98 1.54
C THR A 72 -12.97 -2.20 2.88
N ASP A 73 -12.39 -3.39 3.06
CA ASP A 73 -11.61 -3.72 4.24
C ASP A 73 -10.53 -2.66 4.48
N LYS A 74 -10.35 -2.26 5.74
CA LYS A 74 -9.42 -1.20 6.12
C LYS A 74 -7.98 -1.52 5.74
N ILE A 75 -7.57 -2.76 5.94
CA ILE A 75 -6.18 -3.15 5.62
C ILE A 75 -5.99 -3.18 4.11
N LEU A 76 -6.94 -3.70 3.36
CA LEU A 76 -6.89 -3.68 1.90
C LEU A 76 -6.77 -2.26 1.38
N LYS A 77 -7.57 -1.34 1.94
CA LYS A 77 -7.53 0.07 1.58
C LYS A 77 -6.17 0.70 1.86
N ILE A 78 -5.59 0.39 3.02
CA ILE A 78 -4.26 0.88 3.40
C ILE A 78 -3.20 0.40 2.42
N ILE A 79 -3.23 -0.88 2.07
CA ILE A 79 -2.28 -1.46 1.11
C ILE A 79 -2.42 -0.79 -0.25
N LEU A 80 -3.66 -0.62 -0.69
CA LEU A 80 -3.97 0.04 -1.96
C LEU A 80 -3.39 1.45 -1.98
N PHE A 81 -3.61 2.22 -0.92
CA PHE A 81 -3.14 3.60 -0.84
C PHE A 81 -1.61 3.69 -0.87
N ALA A 82 -0.93 2.82 -0.12
CA ALA A 82 0.53 2.80 -0.09
C ALA A 82 1.10 2.45 -1.47
N ALA A 83 0.52 1.46 -2.14
CA ALA A 83 0.95 1.07 -3.48
C ALA A 83 0.74 2.21 -4.48
N ILE A 84 -0.40 2.89 -4.41
CA ILE A 84 -0.69 4.01 -5.30
C ILE A 84 0.28 5.16 -5.05
N PHE A 85 0.60 5.43 -3.79
CA PHE A 85 1.60 6.45 -3.47
C PHE A 85 2.92 6.14 -4.19
N GLU A 86 3.40 4.91 -4.09
CA GLU A 86 4.65 4.54 -4.77
C GLU A 86 4.53 4.64 -6.29
N LEU A 87 3.38 4.21 -6.84
CA LEU A 87 3.16 4.32 -8.28
C LEU A 87 3.21 5.76 -8.78
N MET A 88 2.67 6.70 -8.00
CA MET A 88 2.62 8.11 -8.36
C MET A 88 3.94 8.84 -8.11
N PHE A 89 4.61 8.56 -7.01
CA PHE A 89 5.72 9.38 -6.53
C PHE A 89 7.08 8.69 -6.51
N LYS A 90 7.16 7.40 -6.76
CA LYS A 90 8.41 6.65 -6.83
C LYS A 90 8.63 6.11 -8.23
N GLN A 91 8.73 7.04 -9.19
CA GLN A 91 8.80 6.71 -10.62
C GLN A 91 10.02 5.88 -11.01
N ASN A 92 11.09 5.91 -10.22
CA ASN A 92 12.28 5.12 -10.49
C ASN A 92 12.09 3.63 -10.21
N THR A 93 11.06 3.27 -9.45
CA THR A 93 10.75 1.87 -9.18
C THR A 93 9.74 1.38 -10.22
N PRO A 94 10.03 0.30 -10.95
CA PRO A 94 9.11 -0.21 -11.96
C PRO A 94 7.75 -0.60 -11.36
N LYS A 95 6.68 -0.35 -12.10
CA LYS A 95 5.32 -0.65 -11.59
C LYS A 95 5.14 -2.12 -11.24
N LYS A 96 5.75 -3.02 -12.01
CA LYS A 96 5.65 -4.47 -11.72
C LYS A 96 6.27 -4.81 -10.38
N VAL A 97 7.38 -4.17 -10.03
CA VAL A 97 8.04 -4.38 -8.75
C VAL A 97 7.14 -3.89 -7.61
N ILE A 98 6.59 -2.68 -7.75
CA ILE A 98 5.71 -2.12 -6.72
C ILE A 98 4.52 -3.03 -6.48
N ILE A 99 3.82 -3.40 -7.54
CA ILE A 99 2.62 -4.25 -7.43
C ILE A 99 2.97 -5.58 -6.81
N ASN A 100 3.99 -6.25 -7.33
CA ASN A 100 4.39 -7.56 -6.85
C ASN A 100 4.78 -7.53 -5.37
N GLU A 101 5.54 -6.53 -4.95
CA GLU A 101 5.96 -6.40 -3.54
C GLU A 101 4.78 -6.20 -2.60
N TYR A 102 3.79 -5.40 -3.01
CA TYR A 102 2.59 -5.23 -2.18
C TYR A 102 1.69 -6.46 -2.18
N LEU A 103 1.64 -7.21 -3.27
CA LEU A 103 0.90 -8.47 -3.27
C LEU A 103 1.54 -9.49 -2.34
N ILE A 104 2.87 -9.58 -2.35
CA ILE A 104 3.60 -10.47 -1.44
C ILE A 104 3.37 -10.03 0.01
N ALA A 105 3.51 -8.74 0.30
CA ALA A 105 3.29 -8.22 1.65
C ALA A 105 1.86 -8.46 2.14
N SER A 106 0.88 -8.34 1.24
CA SER A 106 -0.52 -8.52 1.57
C SER A 106 -0.86 -9.93 2.05
N GLU A 107 -0.04 -10.92 1.70
CA GLU A 107 -0.25 -12.31 2.15
C GLU A 107 -0.19 -12.44 3.68
N PHE A 108 0.44 -11.47 4.36
CA PHE A 108 0.52 -11.46 5.82
C PHE A 108 -0.73 -10.85 6.48
N PHE A 109 -1.63 -10.27 5.71
CA PHE A 109 -2.77 -9.52 6.24
C PHE A 109 -4.10 -9.92 5.63
N LEU A 110 -4.12 -10.38 4.39
CA LEU A 110 -5.33 -10.58 3.62
C LEU A 110 -5.51 -12.03 3.20
N GLU A 111 -6.76 -12.41 2.96
CA GLU A 111 -7.10 -13.71 2.41
C GLU A 111 -6.93 -13.70 0.89
N LYS A 112 -6.86 -14.88 0.31
CA LYS A 112 -6.60 -15.07 -1.11
C LYS A 112 -7.55 -14.32 -2.02
N ILE A 113 -8.83 -14.32 -1.68
CA ILE A 113 -9.86 -13.60 -2.46
C ILE A 113 -9.59 -12.10 -2.44
N GLN A 114 -9.22 -11.56 -1.28
CA GLN A 114 -8.90 -10.15 -1.13
C GLN A 114 -7.64 -9.76 -1.91
N ILE A 115 -6.65 -10.65 -1.93
CA ILE A 115 -5.41 -10.41 -2.70
C ILE A 115 -5.70 -10.37 -4.19
N GLY A 116 -6.56 -11.26 -4.69
CA GLY A 116 -6.99 -11.24 -6.09
C GLY A 116 -7.69 -9.95 -6.46
N TYR A 117 -8.54 -9.47 -5.56
CA TYR A 117 -9.25 -8.20 -5.73
C TYR A 117 -8.26 -7.02 -5.76
N LEU A 118 -7.33 -7.00 -4.82
CA LEU A 118 -6.28 -5.98 -4.76
C LEU A 118 -5.46 -5.97 -6.05
N ASN A 119 -5.08 -7.14 -6.54
CA ASN A 119 -4.30 -7.27 -7.76
C ASN A 119 -5.05 -6.67 -8.96
N ALA A 120 -6.34 -6.97 -9.08
CA ALA A 120 -7.16 -6.45 -10.19
C ALA A 120 -7.24 -4.93 -10.15
N ILE A 121 -7.43 -4.35 -8.97
CA ILE A 121 -7.51 -2.88 -8.81
C ILE A 121 -6.15 -2.25 -9.15
N LEU A 122 -5.06 -2.79 -8.63
CA LEU A 122 -3.72 -2.25 -8.88
C LEU A 122 -3.34 -2.34 -10.36
N ASP A 123 -3.68 -3.44 -11.01
CA ASP A 123 -3.41 -3.60 -12.44
C ASP A 123 -4.12 -2.52 -13.24
N LYS A 124 -5.39 -2.28 -12.95
CA LYS A 124 -6.18 -1.27 -13.64
C LYS A 124 -5.66 0.14 -13.40
N ILE A 125 -5.45 0.49 -12.15
CA ILE A 125 -5.02 1.85 -11.76
C ILE A 125 -3.61 2.14 -12.27
N SER A 126 -2.70 1.16 -12.21
CA SER A 126 -1.32 1.37 -12.63
C SER A 126 -1.21 1.71 -14.12
N LYS A 127 -2.10 1.17 -14.93
CA LYS A 127 -2.11 1.48 -16.38
C LYS A 127 -2.45 2.95 -16.63
N GLU A 128 -3.28 3.54 -15.79
CA GLU A 128 -3.64 4.95 -15.89
C GLU A 128 -2.57 5.87 -15.29
N LEU A 129 -1.98 5.46 -14.18
CA LEU A 129 -0.98 6.28 -13.49
C LEU A 129 0.39 6.27 -14.17
N ARG A 130 0.68 5.21 -14.91
CA ARG A 130 1.98 5.00 -15.54
C ARG A 130 1.82 4.68 -17.02
N LYS A 131 1.33 5.64 -17.76
CA LYS A 131 1.18 5.53 -19.20
C LYS A 131 2.51 5.67 -19.94
#